data_e685fbc1444fcbc1dabe265fdb0a5f1d
#
_entry.id   e685fbc1444fcbc1dabe265fdb0a5f1d
#
_cell.length_a   1.000
_cell.length_b   1.000
_cell.length_c   1.000
_cell.angle_alpha   90.00
_cell.angle_beta   90.00
_cell.angle_gamma   90.00
#
_symmetry.space_group_name_H-M   'P 1'
#
loop_
_entity.id
_entity.type
_entity.pdbx_description
1 polymer ?
#
loop_
_entity_poly.entity_id
_entity_poly.type
_entity_poly.pdbx_seq_one_letter_code
_entity_poly.pdbx_strand_id
1 'polypeptide(L)'
;MAKCVILDATLVASEGLMDWLLFLSQLPTHPSSLRVNVWRKLRAVGALGLQNGVWMLPHQPEQVQFLEELLDTIQRQGASGQIFTVSALTEAIEQDILARFCADREEEYVEFLERHLEFLAEIEKESKKQKYTFAELEENEQDLQRLSTWLEKIQKRDFVGGEKAQEASKALEECRMAFEVFSTEVYNRQASGNAPDTNLVDE
;
A
#
# COMPACT_ATOMS: atom_id res chain seq x y z
N MET A 1 4.59 17.90 -16.60
CA MET A 1 5.52 16.76 -16.72
C MET A 1 6.22 16.63 -15.37
N ALA A 2 5.67 15.81 -14.48
CA ALA A 2 6.31 15.54 -13.20
C ALA A 2 7.53 14.66 -13.45
N LYS A 3 8.70 15.14 -13.08
CA LYS A 3 9.92 14.33 -13.04
C LYS A 3 9.78 13.35 -11.88
N CYS A 4 9.65 12.07 -12.18
CA CYS A 4 9.85 11.02 -11.20
C CYS A 4 11.28 11.18 -10.67
N VAL A 5 11.43 11.63 -9.43
CA VAL A 5 12.74 11.76 -8.78
C VAL A 5 13.12 10.36 -8.34
N ILE A 6 14.01 9.75 -9.12
CA ILE A 6 14.58 8.44 -8.81
C ILE A 6 15.25 8.52 -7.45
N LEU A 7 14.84 7.63 -6.58
CA LEU A 7 15.29 7.50 -5.20
C LEU A 7 16.74 7.07 -5.08
N ASP A 8 17.27 7.59 -3.99
CA ASP A 8 18.46 7.21 -3.23
C ASP A 8 19.49 6.33 -3.94
N ALA A 9 20.61 6.99 -4.21
CA ALA A 9 21.77 6.54 -4.96
C ALA A 9 22.47 5.25 -4.47
N THR A 10 21.87 4.47 -3.60
CA THR A 10 22.44 3.20 -3.12
C THR A 10 22.03 1.98 -3.94
N LEU A 11 20.98 2.06 -4.76
CA LEU A 11 20.60 0.99 -5.69
C LEU A 11 21.02 1.24 -7.15
N VAL A 12 21.48 2.46 -7.50
CA VAL A 12 21.84 2.86 -8.86
C VAL A 12 23.34 3.07 -9.02
N ALA A 13 24.17 2.57 -8.12
CA ALA A 13 25.62 2.70 -8.18
C ALA A 13 26.32 1.47 -8.77
N SER A 14 25.80 0.92 -9.86
CA SER A 14 26.60 0.13 -10.81
C SER A 14 26.18 0.52 -12.22
N GLU A 15 27.15 0.85 -13.05
CA GLU A 15 27.01 1.16 -14.47
C GLU A 15 26.35 0.00 -15.24
N GLY A 16 25.00 -0.12 -15.17
CA GLY A 16 24.25 -1.19 -15.84
C GLY A 16 22.75 -1.06 -15.65
N LEU A 17 22.01 -1.53 -16.65
CA LEU A 17 20.55 -1.68 -16.61
C LEU A 17 20.15 -2.64 -15.49
N MET A 18 18.96 -2.44 -14.89
CA MET A 18 18.45 -3.32 -13.83
C MET A 18 18.14 -4.72 -14.37
N ASP A 19 18.35 -5.72 -13.52
CA ASP A 19 17.84 -7.05 -13.80
C ASP A 19 16.36 -7.17 -13.38
N TRP A 20 15.59 -7.78 -14.24
CA TRP A 20 14.16 -8.01 -14.09
C TRP A 20 13.84 -9.49 -14.13
N LEU A 21 12.79 -9.89 -13.42
CA LEU A 21 12.16 -11.20 -13.56
C LEU A 21 11.04 -11.09 -14.57
N LEU A 22 11.12 -11.88 -15.64
CA LEU A 22 10.05 -12.03 -16.63
C LEU A 22 9.35 -13.36 -16.38
N PHE A 23 8.09 -13.32 -15.99
CA PHE A 23 7.24 -14.49 -15.79
C PHE A 23 6.28 -14.65 -16.96
N LEU A 24 6.40 -15.79 -17.65
CA LEU A 24 5.51 -16.20 -18.72
C LEU A 24 4.60 -17.31 -18.19
N SER A 25 3.29 -17.18 -18.37
CA SER A 25 2.31 -18.18 -17.97
C SER A 25 1.34 -18.52 -19.07
N GLN A 26 1.15 -19.80 -19.32
CA GLN A 26 0.14 -20.33 -20.20
C GLN A 26 -0.92 -21.04 -19.37
N LEU A 27 -2.01 -20.34 -19.11
CA LEU A 27 -3.09 -20.81 -18.26
C LEU A 27 -4.29 -21.27 -19.10
N PRO A 28 -4.98 -22.37 -18.73
CA PRO A 28 -6.14 -22.85 -19.43
C PRO A 28 -7.28 -21.81 -19.43
N THR A 29 -8.07 -21.83 -20.47
CA THR A 29 -9.26 -20.95 -20.59
C THR A 29 -10.35 -21.35 -19.59
N HIS A 30 -10.44 -22.63 -19.27
CA HIS A 30 -11.41 -23.19 -18.32
C HIS A 30 -10.71 -24.18 -17.36
N PRO A 31 -11.02 -24.12 -16.04
CA PRO A 31 -11.84 -23.09 -15.38
C PRO A 31 -11.09 -21.75 -15.27
N SER A 32 -11.81 -20.63 -15.28
CA SER A 32 -11.23 -19.28 -15.20
C SER A 32 -10.64 -18.96 -13.80
N SER A 33 -10.98 -19.76 -12.79
CA SER A 33 -10.55 -19.56 -11.40
C SER A 33 -9.03 -19.51 -11.24
N LEU A 34 -8.28 -20.35 -11.97
CA LEU A 34 -6.83 -20.36 -11.93
C LEU A 34 -6.26 -19.03 -12.44
N ARG A 35 -6.76 -18.53 -13.58
CA ARG A 35 -6.32 -17.25 -14.15
C ARG A 35 -6.57 -16.08 -13.19
N VAL A 36 -7.76 -16.03 -12.60
CA VAL A 36 -8.12 -14.98 -11.62
C VAL A 36 -7.23 -15.07 -10.37
N ASN A 37 -6.94 -16.28 -9.91
CA ASN A 37 -6.06 -16.48 -8.75
C ASN A 37 -4.62 -16.03 -9.05
N VAL A 38 -4.06 -16.46 -10.18
CA VAL A 38 -2.71 -16.06 -10.61
C VAL A 38 -2.64 -14.54 -10.80
N TRP A 39 -3.62 -13.96 -11.48
CA TRP A 39 -3.70 -12.50 -11.66
C TRP A 39 -3.73 -11.75 -10.31
N ARG A 40 -4.58 -12.19 -9.36
CA ARG A 40 -4.65 -11.56 -8.02
C ARG A 40 -3.33 -11.66 -7.26
N LYS A 41 -2.67 -12.83 -7.29
CA LYS A 41 -1.39 -13.03 -6.63
C LYS A 41 -0.30 -12.11 -7.21
N LEU A 42 -0.21 -12.02 -8.54
CA LEU A 42 0.76 -11.15 -9.21
C LEU A 42 0.49 -9.66 -8.95
N ARG A 43 -0.78 -9.24 -8.99
CA ARG A 43 -1.14 -7.86 -8.62
C ARG A 43 -0.85 -7.56 -7.13
N ALA A 44 -1.05 -8.53 -6.26
CA ALA A 44 -0.79 -8.36 -4.82
C ALA A 44 0.69 -8.13 -4.47
N VAL A 45 1.62 -8.61 -5.29
CA VAL A 45 3.07 -8.36 -5.13
C VAL A 45 3.58 -7.21 -5.98
N GLY A 46 2.69 -6.50 -6.68
CA GLY A 46 3.05 -5.35 -7.51
C GLY A 46 3.64 -5.71 -8.88
N ALA A 47 3.39 -6.91 -9.40
CA ALA A 47 3.87 -7.29 -10.72
C ALA A 47 3.24 -6.43 -11.81
N LEU A 48 4.07 -5.97 -12.76
CA LEU A 48 3.64 -5.24 -13.94
C LEU A 48 3.19 -6.21 -15.04
N GLY A 49 1.94 -6.11 -15.46
CA GLY A 49 1.43 -6.83 -16.60
C GLY A 49 1.89 -6.19 -17.92
N LEU A 50 2.68 -6.92 -18.72
CA LEU A 50 3.11 -6.44 -20.03
C LEU A 50 2.08 -6.77 -21.10
N GLN A 51 1.59 -8.01 -21.09
CA GLN A 51 0.52 -8.54 -21.95
C GLN A 51 -0.11 -9.78 -21.29
N ASN A 52 -1.09 -10.41 -21.95
CA ASN A 52 -1.75 -11.60 -21.41
C ASN A 52 -0.74 -12.71 -21.11
N GLY A 53 -0.66 -13.09 -19.82
CA GLY A 53 0.23 -14.14 -19.35
C GLY A 53 1.71 -13.75 -19.23
N VAL A 54 2.05 -12.48 -19.44
CA VAL A 54 3.43 -11.97 -19.33
C VAL A 54 3.49 -10.89 -18.27
N TRP A 55 4.34 -11.13 -17.28
CA TRP A 55 4.47 -10.28 -16.09
C TRP A 55 5.93 -9.97 -15.81
N MET A 56 6.16 -8.82 -15.23
CA MET A 56 7.50 -8.36 -14.86
C MET A 56 7.55 -7.92 -13.40
N LEU A 57 8.67 -8.24 -12.76
CA LEU A 57 8.99 -7.85 -11.38
C LEU A 57 10.48 -7.47 -11.31
N PRO A 58 10.91 -6.63 -10.35
CA PRO A 58 12.33 -6.45 -10.07
C PRO A 58 12.97 -7.77 -9.63
N HIS A 59 14.23 -7.98 -10.00
CA HIS A 59 14.98 -9.18 -9.58
C HIS A 59 15.44 -9.04 -8.12
N GLN A 60 14.57 -9.43 -7.20
CA GLN A 60 14.82 -9.47 -5.75
C GLN A 60 14.58 -10.88 -5.22
N PRO A 61 15.28 -11.32 -4.15
CA PRO A 61 15.14 -12.68 -3.62
C PRO A 61 13.70 -13.08 -3.28
N GLU A 62 12.94 -12.16 -2.67
CA GLU A 62 11.53 -12.40 -2.32
C GLU A 62 10.65 -12.60 -3.55
N GLN A 63 10.93 -11.86 -4.63
CA GLN A 63 10.18 -11.97 -5.88
C GLN A 63 10.52 -13.26 -6.63
N VAL A 64 11.78 -13.71 -6.58
CA VAL A 64 12.22 -15.01 -7.12
C VAL A 64 11.45 -16.12 -6.42
N GLN A 65 11.52 -16.17 -5.09
CA GLN A 65 10.84 -17.20 -4.30
C GLN A 65 9.32 -17.21 -4.58
N PHE A 66 8.69 -16.04 -4.59
CA PHE A 66 7.26 -15.90 -4.90
C PHE A 66 6.91 -16.51 -6.27
N LEU A 67 7.70 -16.20 -7.32
CA LEU A 67 7.44 -16.71 -8.66
C LEU A 67 7.68 -18.21 -8.77
N GLU A 68 8.68 -18.77 -8.08
CA GLU A 68 8.94 -20.22 -8.01
C GLU A 68 7.76 -20.95 -7.37
N GLU A 69 7.25 -20.46 -6.23
CA GLU A 69 6.07 -21.03 -5.56
C GLU A 69 4.80 -20.92 -6.42
N LEU A 70 4.65 -19.78 -7.14
CA LEU A 70 3.54 -19.60 -8.05
C LEU A 70 3.63 -20.56 -9.24
N LEU A 71 4.82 -20.73 -9.82
CA LEU A 71 5.08 -21.65 -10.92
C LEU A 71 4.75 -23.09 -10.53
N ASP A 72 5.23 -23.56 -9.37
CA ASP A 72 4.90 -24.88 -8.84
C ASP A 72 3.36 -25.06 -8.65
N THR A 73 2.72 -24.03 -8.14
CA THR A 73 1.25 -24.03 -7.97
C THR A 73 0.49 -24.21 -9.30
N ILE A 74 0.88 -23.50 -10.36
CA ILE A 74 0.21 -23.60 -11.65
C ILE A 74 0.52 -24.90 -12.36
N GLN A 75 1.75 -25.43 -12.23
CA GLN A 75 2.15 -26.70 -12.81
C GLN A 75 1.37 -27.87 -12.20
N ARG A 76 1.15 -27.87 -10.88
CA ARG A 76 0.29 -28.89 -10.22
C ARG A 76 -1.16 -28.85 -10.71
N GLN A 77 -1.62 -27.74 -11.26
CA GLN A 77 -2.95 -27.58 -11.85
C GLN A 77 -2.98 -27.78 -13.38
N GLY A 78 -1.89 -28.37 -13.93
CA GLY A 78 -1.80 -28.72 -15.36
C GLY A 78 -1.55 -27.53 -16.30
N ALA A 79 -1.15 -26.37 -15.74
CA ALA A 79 -0.71 -25.22 -16.54
C ALA A 79 0.82 -25.21 -16.68
N SER A 80 1.32 -24.33 -17.54
CA SER A 80 2.77 -24.16 -17.76
C SER A 80 3.19 -22.71 -17.55
N GLY A 81 4.45 -22.52 -17.21
CA GLY A 81 5.07 -21.21 -17.07
C GLY A 81 6.58 -21.29 -17.11
N GLN A 82 7.21 -20.14 -17.24
CA GLN A 82 8.66 -19.99 -17.26
C GLN A 82 9.04 -18.68 -16.58
N ILE A 83 10.18 -18.68 -15.91
CA ILE A 83 10.75 -17.50 -15.28
C ILE A 83 12.10 -17.25 -15.92
N PHE A 84 12.36 -16.02 -16.29
CA PHE A 84 13.63 -15.59 -16.86
C PHE A 84 14.14 -14.38 -16.09
N THR A 85 15.47 -14.30 -15.95
CA THR A 85 16.12 -13.03 -15.62
C THR A 85 16.43 -12.35 -16.95
N VAL A 86 16.02 -11.09 -17.08
CA VAL A 86 16.17 -10.28 -18.29
C VAL A 86 16.60 -8.87 -17.92
N SER A 87 17.29 -8.19 -18.84
CA SER A 87 17.56 -6.77 -18.74
C SER A 87 16.98 -6.03 -19.94
N ALA A 88 16.68 -4.76 -19.77
CA ALA A 88 16.26 -3.92 -20.87
C ALA A 88 17.39 -3.80 -21.91
N LEU A 89 17.04 -3.76 -23.20
CA LEU A 89 18.05 -3.60 -24.24
C LEU A 89 18.65 -2.20 -24.28
N THR A 90 17.88 -1.20 -23.83
CA THR A 90 18.29 0.21 -23.80
C THR A 90 17.73 0.89 -22.56
N GLU A 91 18.40 1.96 -22.12
CA GLU A 91 17.92 2.80 -21.02
C GLU A 91 16.50 3.35 -21.26
N ALA A 92 16.16 3.70 -22.51
CA ALA A 92 14.82 4.19 -22.83
C ALA A 92 13.73 3.15 -22.55
N ILE A 93 13.99 1.87 -22.81
CA ILE A 93 13.06 0.76 -22.49
C ILE A 93 12.95 0.59 -20.97
N GLU A 94 14.05 0.68 -20.26
CA GLU A 94 14.04 0.60 -18.80
C GLU A 94 13.25 1.73 -18.17
N GLN A 95 13.44 2.96 -18.63
CA GLN A 95 12.67 4.12 -18.15
C GLN A 95 11.16 3.97 -18.43
N ASP A 96 10.77 3.40 -19.58
CA ASP A 96 9.35 3.10 -19.87
C ASP A 96 8.79 2.07 -18.87
N ILE A 97 9.54 1.01 -18.56
CA ILE A 97 9.15 0.01 -17.57
C ILE A 97 8.98 0.66 -16.19
N LEU A 98 9.96 1.44 -15.74
CA LEU A 98 9.92 2.14 -14.45
C LEU A 98 8.73 3.11 -14.39
N ALA A 99 8.49 3.89 -15.47
CA ALA A 99 7.36 4.81 -15.53
C ALA A 99 6.00 4.08 -15.39
N ARG A 100 5.87 2.89 -15.96
CA ARG A 100 4.65 2.07 -15.81
C ARG A 100 4.49 1.52 -14.40
N PHE A 101 5.55 1.10 -13.72
CA PHE A 101 5.51 0.75 -12.31
C PHE A 101 5.08 1.93 -11.44
N CYS A 102 5.63 3.13 -11.69
CA CYS A 102 5.25 4.36 -10.99
C CYS A 102 3.77 4.68 -11.19
N ALA A 103 3.29 4.66 -12.43
CA ALA A 103 1.90 5.00 -12.75
C ALA A 103 0.88 4.10 -12.02
N ASP A 104 1.14 2.78 -11.95
CA ASP A 104 0.31 1.83 -11.22
C ASP A 104 0.24 2.16 -9.70
N ARG A 105 1.32 2.70 -9.13
CA ARG A 105 1.38 3.06 -7.70
C ARG A 105 0.83 4.46 -7.44
N GLU A 106 1.03 5.38 -8.37
CA GLU A 106 0.55 6.76 -8.23
C GLU A 106 -0.97 6.81 -8.05
N GLU A 107 -1.74 6.01 -8.82
CA GLU A 107 -3.18 5.90 -8.65
C GLU A 107 -3.58 5.43 -7.24
N GLU A 108 -2.88 4.43 -6.68
CA GLU A 108 -3.15 3.91 -5.34
C GLU A 108 -2.82 4.96 -4.25
N TYR A 109 -1.73 5.72 -4.42
CA TYR A 109 -1.39 6.79 -3.49
C TYR A 109 -2.38 7.97 -3.56
N VAL A 110 -2.86 8.31 -4.74
CA VAL A 110 -3.90 9.35 -4.89
C VAL A 110 -5.18 8.93 -4.15
N GLU A 111 -5.63 7.68 -4.33
CA GLU A 111 -6.80 7.17 -3.60
C GLU A 111 -6.56 7.18 -2.08
N PHE A 112 -5.37 6.83 -1.61
CA PHE A 112 -5.02 6.91 -0.20
C PHE A 112 -5.08 8.36 0.32
N LEU A 113 -4.56 9.33 -0.45
CA LEU A 113 -4.58 10.75 -0.10
C LEU A 113 -6.01 11.34 -0.07
N GLU A 114 -6.94 10.82 -0.85
CA GLU A 114 -8.36 11.17 -0.72
C GLU A 114 -8.95 10.64 0.59
N ARG A 115 -8.66 9.39 0.95
CA ARG A 115 -9.17 8.77 2.17
C ARG A 115 -8.61 9.38 3.46
N HIS A 116 -7.35 9.83 3.46
CA HIS A 116 -6.82 10.51 4.63
C HIS A 116 -7.55 11.84 4.91
N LEU A 117 -7.93 12.60 3.85
CA LEU A 117 -8.72 13.83 4.00
C LEU A 117 -10.12 13.54 4.56
N GLU A 118 -10.74 12.44 4.13
CA GLU A 118 -12.05 12.02 4.68
C GLU A 118 -11.93 11.69 6.18
N PHE A 119 -10.87 10.99 6.59
CA PHE A 119 -10.60 10.68 8.00
C PHE A 119 -10.42 11.96 8.84
N LEU A 120 -9.59 12.92 8.39
CA LEU A 120 -9.37 14.17 9.09
C LEU A 120 -10.66 14.99 9.20
N ALA A 121 -11.47 15.01 8.14
CA ALA A 121 -12.75 15.71 8.13
C ALA A 121 -13.76 15.10 9.13
N GLU A 122 -13.77 13.77 9.31
CA GLU A 122 -14.64 13.11 10.29
C GLU A 122 -14.20 13.45 11.72
N ILE A 123 -12.89 13.34 12.04
CA ILE A 123 -12.34 13.77 13.33
C ILE A 123 -12.71 15.24 13.65
N GLU A 124 -12.57 16.12 12.68
CA GLU A 124 -12.92 17.55 12.85
C GLU A 124 -14.43 17.73 13.10
N LYS A 125 -15.27 17.04 12.37
CA LYS A 125 -16.74 17.09 12.49
C LYS A 125 -17.21 16.59 13.86
N GLU A 126 -16.65 15.49 14.34
CA GLU A 126 -16.96 14.95 15.67
C GLU A 126 -16.50 15.89 16.78
N SER A 127 -15.30 16.46 16.65
CA SER A 127 -14.76 17.46 17.56
C SER A 127 -15.67 18.70 17.62
N LYS A 128 -16.12 19.21 16.48
CA LYS A 128 -17.07 20.35 16.42
C LYS A 128 -18.41 20.05 17.09
N LYS A 129 -18.89 18.81 16.96
CA LYS A 129 -20.12 18.32 17.61
C LYS A 129 -19.91 17.93 19.07
N GLN A 130 -18.68 18.00 19.56
CA GLN A 130 -18.30 17.59 20.91
C GLN A 130 -18.64 16.13 21.24
N LYS A 131 -18.59 15.26 20.24
CA LYS A 131 -18.84 13.82 20.35
C LYS A 131 -17.61 13.05 20.84
N TYR A 132 -17.16 13.38 22.00
CA TYR A 132 -15.99 12.73 22.62
C TYR A 132 -16.44 11.51 23.43
N THR A 133 -16.79 10.42 22.76
CA THR A 133 -17.25 9.17 23.35
C THR A 133 -16.27 8.03 23.05
N PHE A 134 -16.28 6.98 23.87
CA PHE A 134 -15.48 5.79 23.57
C PHE A 134 -15.91 5.06 22.30
N ALA A 135 -17.19 5.15 21.90
CA ALA A 135 -17.68 4.58 20.66
C ALA A 135 -17.05 5.26 19.42
N GLU A 136 -17.02 6.61 19.40
CA GLU A 136 -16.37 7.38 18.33
C GLU A 136 -14.85 7.16 18.34
N LEU A 137 -14.23 7.01 19.54
CA LEU A 137 -12.80 6.71 19.65
C LEU A 137 -12.48 5.35 19.01
N GLU A 138 -13.27 4.31 19.30
CA GLU A 138 -13.07 2.97 18.76
C GLU A 138 -13.27 2.95 17.22
N GLU A 139 -14.28 3.66 16.69
CA GLU A 139 -14.51 3.78 15.25
C GLU A 139 -13.33 4.44 14.54
N ASN A 140 -12.86 5.57 15.06
CA ASN A 140 -11.71 6.30 14.50
C ASN A 140 -10.40 5.51 14.60
N GLU A 141 -10.20 4.73 15.68
CA GLU A 141 -9.03 3.84 15.82
C GLU A 141 -9.04 2.75 14.74
N GLN A 142 -10.21 2.14 14.49
CA GLN A 142 -10.34 1.12 13.45
C GLN A 142 -10.09 1.70 12.06
N ASP A 143 -10.54 2.90 11.77
CA ASP A 143 -10.33 3.55 10.48
C ASP A 143 -8.86 3.96 10.27
N LEU A 144 -8.20 4.48 11.31
CA LEU A 144 -6.76 4.74 11.29
C LEU A 144 -5.95 3.46 11.05
N GLN A 145 -6.33 2.37 11.71
CA GLN A 145 -5.68 1.06 11.50
C GLN A 145 -5.88 0.55 10.06
N ARG A 146 -7.06 0.75 9.47
CA ARG A 146 -7.31 0.41 8.06
C ARG A 146 -6.43 1.21 7.11
N LEU A 147 -6.32 2.53 7.32
CA LEU A 147 -5.43 3.41 6.55
C LEU A 147 -3.97 2.97 6.68
N SER A 148 -3.48 2.71 7.90
CA SER A 148 -2.11 2.26 8.14
C SER A 148 -1.80 0.95 7.40
N THR A 149 -2.68 -0.04 7.55
CA THR A 149 -2.53 -1.35 6.88
C THR A 149 -2.58 -1.22 5.35
N TRP A 150 -3.40 -0.31 4.84
CA TRP A 150 -3.50 -0.10 3.40
C TRP A 150 -2.24 0.57 2.84
N LEU A 151 -1.73 1.62 3.49
CA LEU A 151 -0.47 2.26 3.07
C LEU A 151 0.71 1.28 3.07
N GLU A 152 0.83 0.45 4.12
CA GLU A 152 1.86 -0.61 4.16
C GLU A 152 1.77 -1.56 2.97
N LYS A 153 0.56 -1.93 2.53
CA LYS A 153 0.36 -2.78 1.36
C LYS A 153 0.74 -2.08 0.05
N ILE A 154 0.49 -0.77 -0.08
CA ILE A 154 0.92 0.01 -1.25
C ILE A 154 2.44 0.07 -1.29
N GLN A 155 3.07 0.45 -0.17
CA GLN A 155 4.53 0.58 -0.04
C GLN A 155 5.27 -0.74 -0.32
N LYS A 156 4.72 -1.88 0.11
CA LYS A 156 5.28 -3.21 -0.19
C LYS A 156 5.34 -3.53 -1.69
N ARG A 157 4.48 -2.90 -2.49
CA ARG A 157 4.41 -3.10 -3.96
C ARG A 157 5.10 -1.99 -4.73
N ASP A 158 5.56 -0.98 -4.04
CA ASP A 158 6.24 0.17 -4.62
C ASP A 158 7.75 -0.06 -4.64
N PHE A 159 8.26 -0.49 -5.78
CA PHE A 159 9.68 -0.77 -5.99
C PHE A 159 10.48 0.47 -6.41
N VAL A 160 9.80 1.55 -6.74
CA VAL A 160 10.43 2.76 -7.30
C VAL A 160 10.36 3.92 -6.32
N GLY A 161 9.28 4.00 -5.53
CA GLY A 161 9.01 5.12 -4.66
C GLY A 161 8.64 6.40 -5.44
N GLY A 162 8.68 7.53 -4.76
CA GLY A 162 8.42 8.82 -5.38
C GLY A 162 7.84 9.86 -4.43
N GLU A 163 7.48 11.01 -4.97
CA GLU A 163 6.91 12.12 -4.18
C GLU A 163 5.58 11.71 -3.52
N LYS A 164 4.72 10.97 -4.25
CA LYS A 164 3.44 10.51 -3.73
C LYS A 164 3.56 9.54 -2.56
N ALA A 165 4.57 8.66 -2.56
CA ALA A 165 4.85 7.77 -1.44
C ALA A 165 5.24 8.54 -0.17
N GLN A 166 6.04 9.60 -0.33
CA GLN A 166 6.43 10.48 0.78
C GLN A 166 5.25 11.31 1.28
N GLU A 167 4.43 11.84 0.35
CA GLU A 167 3.21 12.58 0.67
C GLU A 167 2.22 11.71 1.46
N ALA A 168 1.98 10.47 1.02
CA ALA A 168 1.12 9.52 1.71
C ALA A 168 1.64 9.12 3.11
N SER A 169 2.97 8.99 3.27
CA SER A 169 3.55 8.72 4.58
C SER A 169 3.35 9.89 5.56
N LYS A 170 3.49 11.12 5.09
CA LYS A 170 3.21 12.33 5.89
C LYS A 170 1.72 12.44 6.23
N ALA A 171 0.84 12.16 5.26
CA ALA A 171 -0.60 12.17 5.44
C ALA A 171 -1.06 11.16 6.51
N LEU A 172 -0.48 9.96 6.56
CA LEU A 172 -0.77 9.00 7.63
C LEU A 172 -0.33 9.54 9.01
N GLU A 173 0.81 10.22 9.07
CA GLU A 173 1.27 10.81 10.33
C GLU A 173 0.35 11.95 10.79
N GLU A 174 -0.18 12.75 9.87
CA GLU A 174 -1.22 13.74 10.17
C GLU A 174 -2.47 13.11 10.76
N CYS A 175 -2.92 11.97 10.20
CA CYS A 175 -4.04 11.20 10.75
C CYS A 175 -3.75 10.71 12.18
N ARG A 176 -2.54 10.19 12.44
CA ARG A 176 -2.12 9.73 13.78
C ARG A 176 -2.14 10.87 14.79
N MET A 177 -1.59 12.03 14.44
CA MET A 177 -1.59 13.20 15.32
C MET A 177 -3.00 13.69 15.61
N ALA A 178 -3.88 13.76 14.61
CA ALA A 178 -5.27 14.16 14.80
C ALA A 178 -6.03 13.18 15.71
N PHE A 179 -5.83 11.88 15.52
CA PHE A 179 -6.40 10.85 16.38
C PHE A 179 -5.89 10.92 17.82
N GLU A 180 -4.61 11.16 18.04
CA GLU A 180 -4.02 11.30 19.38
C GLU A 180 -4.63 12.48 20.15
N VAL A 181 -4.82 13.62 19.49
CA VAL A 181 -5.51 14.79 20.07
C VAL A 181 -6.95 14.45 20.42
N PHE A 182 -7.70 13.82 19.52
CA PHE A 182 -9.07 13.40 19.74
C PHE A 182 -9.18 12.41 20.91
N SER A 183 -8.32 11.41 20.93
CA SER A 183 -8.25 10.39 21.99
C SER A 183 -8.02 11.03 23.37
N THR A 184 -7.04 11.94 23.45
CA THR A 184 -6.74 12.67 24.69
C THR A 184 -7.96 13.42 25.20
N GLU A 185 -8.71 14.08 24.33
CA GLU A 185 -9.92 14.83 24.70
C GLU A 185 -11.05 13.89 25.19
N VAL A 186 -11.21 12.70 24.55
CA VAL A 186 -12.17 11.68 25.01
C VAL A 186 -11.86 11.26 26.45
N TYR A 187 -10.59 10.90 26.73
CA TYR A 187 -10.20 10.48 28.08
C TYR A 187 -10.35 11.60 29.10
N ASN A 188 -9.99 12.85 28.80
CA ASN A 188 -10.13 13.98 29.71
C ASN A 188 -11.59 14.24 30.09
N ARG A 189 -12.53 14.14 29.15
CA ARG A 189 -13.95 14.35 29.41
C ARG A 189 -14.57 13.21 30.20
N GLN A 190 -14.20 12.00 29.92
CA GLN A 190 -14.66 10.84 30.68
C GLN A 190 -14.13 10.85 32.13
N ALA A 191 -12.90 11.26 32.33
CA ALA A 191 -12.34 11.44 33.68
C ALA A 191 -13.06 12.54 34.47
N SER A 192 -13.40 13.65 33.81
CA SER A 192 -14.14 14.78 34.44
C SER A 192 -15.60 14.45 34.73
N GLY A 193 -16.24 13.59 33.92
CA GLY A 193 -17.61 13.14 34.13
C GLY A 193 -17.77 12.10 35.26
N ASN A 194 -16.68 11.48 35.71
CA ASN A 194 -16.64 10.50 36.80
C ASN A 194 -16.13 11.09 38.15
N ALA A 195 -15.95 12.41 38.26
CA ALA A 195 -15.63 13.01 39.57
C ALA A 195 -16.85 12.84 40.49
N PRO A 196 -16.71 12.19 41.67
CA PRO A 196 -17.80 12.09 42.61
C PRO A 196 -18.18 13.48 43.09
N ASP A 197 -19.47 13.76 43.09
CA ASP A 197 -20.08 14.97 43.66
C ASP A 197 -19.67 15.06 45.14
N THR A 198 -18.59 15.79 45.43
CA THR A 198 -18.08 16.01 46.80
C THR A 198 -18.86 17.19 47.42
N ASN A 199 -20.20 17.12 47.37
CA ASN A 199 -21.06 18.02 48.13
C ASN A 199 -22.04 17.21 49.00
N LEU A 200 -21.47 16.50 49.97
CA LEU A 200 -22.20 16.02 51.12
C LEU A 200 -21.29 16.10 52.33
N VAL A 201 -21.19 17.28 52.94
CA VAL A 201 -21.11 17.46 54.39
C VAL A 201 -21.41 18.95 54.65
N ASP A 202 -22.59 19.19 55.21
CA ASP A 202 -22.73 20.02 56.42
C ASP A 202 -24.19 19.98 56.83
N GLU A 203 -24.49 19.12 57.81
CA GLU A 203 -25.35 19.41 58.96
C GLU A 203 -24.98 18.45 60.09
#